data_5297b73334ecdcfb49194242f85cdfc9
#
_entry.id   5297b73334ecdcfb49194242f85cdfc9
#
_cell.length_a   1.000
_cell.length_b   1.000
_cell.length_c   1.000
_cell.angle_alpha   90.00
_cell.angle_beta   90.00
_cell.angle_gamma   90.00
#
_symmetry.space_group_name_H-M   'P 1'
#
loop_
_entity.id
_entity.type
_entity.pdbx_description
1 polymer ?
#
loop_
_entity_poly.entity_id
_entity_poly.type
_entity_poly.pdbx_seq_one_letter_code
_entity_poly.pdbx_strand_id
1 'polypeptide(L)'
;MVVAQSEDGVVYCHMLAVVRTRGAWFPPYLYTQCRIYGEGEYSESEYNQHALFNMMLIKLTRDLTLRCLYIEISDMSKKMFGYKWLRKCGYFPIRWMEIHNSLHSLSPIERISEQKIRKHIKNANKNNVTMSSVTNEEELAQFYKITKTFYKLKLRRFCPPISFFRGLLNDKENSILLTTIYKNKIIGCSAIVFSKGNAFLWYSASRSKSFAHHPNSMTIWNTLQYSFEHNYSHLYFMDVGLPFHKSKIKDLILSFGGQPVSTNRWFRCSIPWINNILSWIWRE
;
A
#
# COMPACT_ATOMS: atom_id res chain seq x y z
N MET A 1 3.17 10.75 -16.57
CA MET A 1 2.26 11.74 -15.97
C MET A 1 1.38 12.30 -17.05
N VAL A 2 0.11 12.55 -16.79
CA VAL A 2 -0.80 13.32 -17.63
C VAL A 2 -1.18 14.59 -16.88
N VAL A 3 -1.22 15.70 -17.60
CA VAL A 3 -1.53 17.01 -17.08
C VAL A 3 -2.64 17.60 -17.92
N ALA A 4 -3.63 18.22 -17.30
CA ALA A 4 -4.61 19.07 -17.97
C ALA A 4 -4.24 20.53 -17.69
N GLN A 5 -4.00 21.29 -18.77
CA GLN A 5 -3.60 22.69 -18.72
C GLN A 5 -4.37 23.51 -19.74
N SER A 6 -4.47 24.82 -19.49
CA SER A 6 -5.01 25.78 -20.46
C SER A 6 -4.02 25.99 -21.63
N GLU A 7 -4.46 26.71 -22.64
CA GLU A 7 -3.61 27.18 -23.74
C GLU A 7 -2.46 28.08 -23.24
N ASP A 8 -2.71 28.84 -22.19
CA ASP A 8 -1.72 29.72 -21.53
C ASP A 8 -0.75 28.95 -20.60
N GLY A 9 -0.82 27.62 -20.53
CA GLY A 9 0.06 26.78 -19.74
C GLY A 9 -0.29 26.65 -18.26
N VAL A 10 -1.42 27.18 -17.81
CA VAL A 10 -1.89 27.03 -16.42
C VAL A 10 -2.34 25.59 -16.18
N VAL A 11 -1.73 24.91 -15.19
CA VAL A 11 -2.04 23.52 -14.83
C VAL A 11 -3.26 23.46 -13.94
N TYR A 12 -4.32 22.80 -14.38
CA TYR A 12 -5.56 22.59 -13.61
C TYR A 12 -5.56 21.30 -12.81
N CYS A 13 -4.98 20.26 -13.34
CA CYS A 13 -4.84 18.99 -12.64
C CYS A 13 -3.76 18.11 -13.25
N HIS A 14 -3.28 17.14 -12.48
CA HIS A 14 -2.37 16.12 -12.96
C HIS A 14 -2.66 14.75 -12.35
N MET A 15 -2.27 13.70 -13.07
CA MET A 15 -2.40 12.31 -12.64
C MET A 15 -1.12 11.54 -12.94
N LEU A 16 -0.62 10.80 -11.94
CA LEU A 16 0.59 10.00 -12.06
C LEU A 16 0.25 8.54 -12.38
N ALA A 17 0.79 8.05 -13.49
CA ALA A 17 0.71 6.65 -13.90
C ALA A 17 2.09 6.01 -13.85
N VAL A 18 2.25 4.95 -13.06
CA VAL A 18 3.51 4.22 -12.91
C VAL A 18 3.45 2.95 -13.75
N VAL A 19 4.27 2.91 -14.80
CA VAL A 19 4.39 1.75 -15.69
C VAL A 19 5.54 0.87 -15.19
N ARG A 20 5.30 -0.43 -15.05
CA ARG A 20 6.28 -1.41 -14.60
C ARG A 20 6.24 -2.65 -15.46
N THR A 21 7.40 -3.09 -15.91
CA THR A 21 7.57 -4.40 -16.55
C THR A 21 7.90 -5.43 -15.48
N ARG A 22 7.22 -6.56 -15.52
CA ARG A 22 7.44 -7.70 -14.64
C ARG A 22 7.80 -8.91 -15.48
N GLY A 23 8.80 -9.65 -15.03
CA GLY A 23 9.22 -10.88 -15.67
C GLY A 23 9.90 -11.81 -14.70
N ALA A 24 9.87 -13.11 -15.01
CA ALA A 24 10.67 -14.13 -14.36
C ALA A 24 11.18 -15.11 -15.41
N TRP A 25 12.34 -15.68 -15.14
CA TRP A 25 12.93 -16.70 -15.99
C TRP A 25 12.20 -18.04 -15.84
N PHE A 26 11.79 -18.36 -14.62
CA PHE A 26 11.08 -19.62 -14.34
C PHE A 26 9.95 -19.42 -13.32
N PRO A 27 8.69 -19.77 -13.63
CA PRO A 27 8.18 -19.99 -14.99
C PRO A 27 8.36 -18.73 -15.85
N PRO A 28 8.64 -18.85 -17.15
CA PRO A 28 8.93 -17.70 -17.98
C PRO A 28 7.67 -16.84 -18.17
N TYR A 29 7.73 -15.58 -17.79
CA TYR A 29 6.71 -14.59 -18.09
C TYR A 29 7.31 -13.21 -18.18
N LEU A 30 6.73 -12.38 -19.02
CA LEU A 30 7.06 -10.97 -19.14
C LEU A 30 5.78 -10.20 -19.47
N TYR A 31 5.42 -9.24 -18.64
CA TYR A 31 4.31 -8.35 -18.93
C TYR A 31 4.54 -6.96 -18.35
N THR A 32 3.92 -5.97 -18.96
CA THR A 32 3.94 -4.59 -18.48
C THR A 32 2.58 -4.24 -17.90
N GLN A 33 2.58 -3.65 -16.72
CA GLN A 33 1.39 -3.17 -16.03
C GLN A 33 1.51 -1.68 -15.74
N CYS A 34 0.38 -1.00 -15.68
CA CYS A 34 0.30 0.36 -15.18
C CYS A 34 -0.49 0.41 -13.89
N ARG A 35 -0.03 1.21 -12.95
CA ARG A 35 -0.76 1.53 -11.73
C ARG A 35 -0.89 3.04 -11.57
N ILE A 36 -2.12 3.48 -11.35
CA ILE A 36 -2.49 4.85 -11.06
C ILE A 36 -2.98 4.90 -9.61
N TYR A 37 -2.44 5.83 -8.83
CA TYR A 37 -2.81 6.02 -7.44
C TYR A 37 -3.66 7.28 -7.32
N GLY A 38 -4.87 7.12 -6.78
CA GLY A 38 -5.80 8.22 -6.59
C GLY A 38 -6.48 8.72 -7.87
N GLU A 39 -7.25 9.77 -7.71
CA GLU A 39 -7.95 10.48 -8.78
C GLU A 39 -7.15 11.60 -9.44
N GLY A 40 -5.94 11.85 -8.97
CA GLY A 40 -5.12 13.00 -9.37
C GLY A 40 -5.21 14.16 -8.37
N GLU A 41 -4.40 15.18 -8.60
CA GLU A 41 -4.41 16.42 -7.83
C GLU A 41 -4.96 17.55 -8.70
N TYR A 42 -5.79 18.40 -8.10
CA TYR A 42 -6.52 19.46 -8.76
C TYR A 42 -6.14 20.81 -8.13
N SER A 43 -5.99 21.85 -8.95
CA SER A 43 -5.89 23.21 -8.45
C SER A 43 -7.22 23.63 -7.79
N GLU A 44 -7.19 24.60 -6.88
CA GLU A 44 -8.37 25.10 -6.15
C GLU A 44 -9.37 25.89 -7.03
N SER A 45 -9.20 25.84 -8.36
CA SER A 45 -10.08 26.54 -9.30
C SER A 45 -11.47 25.87 -9.38
N GLU A 46 -12.49 26.66 -9.71
CA GLU A 46 -13.91 26.27 -9.84
C GLU A 46 -14.21 25.22 -10.94
N TYR A 47 -13.19 24.62 -11.53
CA TYR A 47 -13.35 23.64 -12.60
C TYR A 47 -13.97 22.33 -12.10
N ASN A 48 -14.83 21.75 -12.93
CA ASN A 48 -15.48 20.48 -12.65
C ASN A 48 -14.43 19.35 -12.64
N GLN A 49 -14.01 18.94 -11.43
CA GLN A 49 -13.04 17.85 -11.21
C GLN A 49 -13.41 16.56 -11.95
N HIS A 50 -14.71 16.24 -12.05
CA HIS A 50 -15.16 15.05 -12.79
C HIS A 50 -14.90 15.14 -14.29
N ALA A 51 -15.03 16.33 -14.89
CA ALA A 51 -14.75 16.54 -16.32
C ALA A 51 -13.26 16.42 -16.59
N LEU A 52 -12.43 17.05 -15.77
CA LEU A 52 -10.97 16.98 -15.85
C LEU A 52 -10.47 15.53 -15.66
N PHE A 53 -11.01 14.83 -14.67
CA PHE A 53 -10.71 13.41 -14.45
C PHE A 53 -11.02 12.57 -15.69
N ASN A 54 -12.20 12.77 -16.30
CA ASN A 54 -12.59 12.07 -17.51
C ASN A 54 -11.61 12.30 -18.67
N MET A 55 -11.21 13.54 -18.90
CA MET A 55 -10.25 13.89 -19.96
C MET A 55 -8.89 13.19 -19.74
N MET A 56 -8.35 13.27 -18.52
CA MET A 56 -7.11 12.60 -18.16
C MET A 56 -7.23 11.08 -18.28
N LEU A 57 -8.34 10.51 -17.83
CA LEU A 57 -8.60 9.06 -17.89
C LEU A 57 -8.64 8.54 -19.33
N ILE A 58 -9.35 9.25 -20.24
CA ILE A 58 -9.41 8.90 -21.67
C ILE A 58 -8.01 8.92 -22.27
N LYS A 59 -7.25 10.00 -22.02
CA LYS A 59 -5.89 10.14 -22.55
C LYS A 59 -4.98 9.03 -22.04
N LEU A 60 -4.95 8.80 -20.73
CA LEU A 60 -4.15 7.74 -20.12
C LEU A 60 -4.53 6.35 -20.64
N THR A 61 -5.83 6.06 -20.71
CA THR A 61 -6.32 4.77 -21.17
C THR A 61 -5.87 4.50 -22.62
N ARG A 62 -6.00 5.50 -23.50
CA ARG A 62 -5.58 5.38 -24.90
C ARG A 62 -4.07 5.13 -25.01
N ASP A 63 -3.27 5.91 -24.30
CA ASP A 63 -1.80 5.87 -24.42
C ASP A 63 -1.21 4.58 -23.78
N LEU A 64 -1.89 4.01 -22.79
CA LEU A 64 -1.41 2.85 -22.04
C LEU A 64 -1.95 1.51 -22.55
N THR A 65 -3.09 1.48 -23.26
CA THR A 65 -3.69 0.24 -23.76
C THR A 65 -2.76 -0.57 -24.65
N LEU A 66 -1.91 0.08 -25.45
CA LEU A 66 -0.94 -0.59 -26.31
C LEU A 66 0.38 -0.94 -25.60
N ARG A 67 0.62 -0.41 -24.42
CA ARG A 67 1.89 -0.56 -23.67
C ARG A 67 1.80 -1.49 -22.50
N CYS A 68 0.61 -1.67 -21.93
CA CYS A 68 0.40 -2.43 -20.71
C CYS A 68 -0.58 -3.56 -20.94
N LEU A 69 -0.34 -4.73 -20.33
CA LEU A 69 -1.31 -5.83 -20.31
C LEU A 69 -2.56 -5.43 -19.55
N TYR A 70 -2.40 -4.72 -18.44
CA TYR A 70 -3.52 -4.17 -17.69
C TYR A 70 -3.17 -2.84 -17.01
N ILE A 71 -4.21 -2.07 -16.71
CA ILE A 71 -4.17 -0.81 -15.99
C ILE A 71 -4.98 -0.98 -14.70
N GLU A 72 -4.39 -0.62 -13.57
CA GLU A 72 -5.02 -0.60 -12.24
C GLU A 72 -5.12 0.83 -11.75
N ILE A 73 -6.30 1.24 -11.24
CA ILE A 73 -6.50 2.50 -10.52
C ILE A 73 -6.93 2.15 -9.10
N SER A 74 -6.18 2.62 -8.12
CA SER A 74 -6.37 2.31 -6.71
C SER A 74 -6.30 3.57 -5.84
N ASP A 75 -6.62 3.41 -4.57
CA ASP A 75 -6.45 4.42 -3.53
C ASP A 75 -7.20 5.74 -3.82
N MET A 76 -8.41 5.64 -4.37
CA MET A 76 -9.28 6.78 -4.60
C MET A 76 -9.89 7.28 -3.29
N SER A 77 -9.92 8.60 -3.10
CA SER A 77 -10.41 9.25 -1.88
C SER A 77 -11.88 8.94 -1.60
N LYS A 78 -12.68 8.83 -2.65
CA LYS A 78 -14.10 8.48 -2.60
C LYS A 78 -14.38 7.25 -3.45
N LYS A 79 -14.98 6.22 -2.83
CA LYS A 79 -15.28 4.94 -3.48
C LYS A 79 -16.04 5.08 -4.81
N MET A 80 -16.90 6.07 -4.94
CA MET A 80 -17.75 6.31 -6.11
C MET A 80 -17.22 7.39 -7.04
N PHE A 81 -16.07 8.00 -6.72
CA PHE A 81 -15.49 9.03 -7.59
C PHE A 81 -15.18 8.45 -8.98
N GLY A 82 -15.57 9.19 -10.02
CA GLY A 82 -15.27 8.81 -11.39
C GLY A 82 -15.96 7.52 -11.88
N TYR A 83 -16.85 6.89 -11.10
CA TYR A 83 -17.49 5.60 -11.42
C TYR A 83 -18.03 5.54 -12.85
N LYS A 84 -18.83 6.55 -13.26
CA LYS A 84 -19.40 6.65 -14.60
C LYS A 84 -18.34 6.64 -15.70
N TRP A 85 -17.28 7.39 -15.49
CA TRP A 85 -16.20 7.56 -16.47
C TRP A 85 -15.30 6.33 -16.55
N LEU A 86 -14.99 5.72 -15.41
CA LEU A 86 -14.26 4.47 -15.35
C LEU A 86 -15.00 3.35 -16.11
N ARG A 87 -16.32 3.22 -15.89
CA ARG A 87 -17.14 2.25 -16.64
C ARG A 87 -17.15 2.55 -18.14
N LYS A 88 -17.33 3.81 -18.54
CA LYS A 88 -17.28 4.21 -19.96
C LYS A 88 -15.96 3.90 -20.63
N CYS A 89 -14.84 4.02 -19.91
CA CYS A 89 -13.51 3.67 -20.40
C CYS A 89 -13.20 2.16 -20.32
N GLY A 90 -14.18 1.32 -19.96
CA GLY A 90 -14.05 -0.13 -19.92
C GLY A 90 -13.35 -0.68 -18.68
N TYR A 91 -13.22 0.10 -17.63
CA TYR A 91 -12.75 -0.39 -16.35
C TYR A 91 -13.87 -1.12 -15.59
N PHE A 92 -13.49 -2.14 -14.82
CA PHE A 92 -14.38 -2.87 -13.91
C PHE A 92 -13.83 -2.80 -12.48
N PRO A 93 -14.69 -2.66 -11.45
CA PRO A 93 -14.27 -2.60 -10.06
C PRO A 93 -14.07 -3.99 -9.51
N ILE A 94 -13.05 -4.14 -8.68
CA ILE A 94 -12.84 -5.29 -7.81
C ILE A 94 -12.89 -4.78 -6.37
N ARG A 95 -13.74 -5.35 -5.55
CA ARG A 95 -13.81 -5.03 -4.12
C ARG A 95 -12.46 -5.34 -3.48
N TRP A 96 -11.90 -4.36 -2.80
CA TRP A 96 -10.65 -4.47 -2.09
C TRP A 96 -10.84 -4.12 -0.62
N MET A 97 -9.98 -4.65 0.23
CA MET A 97 -10.02 -4.34 1.66
C MET A 97 -8.78 -3.58 2.07
N GLU A 98 -9.01 -2.53 2.81
CA GLU A 98 -8.03 -1.85 3.64
C GLU A 98 -8.38 -2.05 5.10
N ILE A 99 -7.43 -1.87 6.01
CA ILE A 99 -7.70 -1.86 7.44
C ILE A 99 -7.17 -0.55 8.00
N HIS A 100 -8.03 0.16 8.68
CA HIS A 100 -7.72 1.45 9.27
C HIS A 100 -7.70 1.33 10.79
N ASN A 101 -6.56 1.65 11.41
CA ASN A 101 -6.46 1.77 12.86
C ASN A 101 -6.52 3.25 13.22
N SER A 102 -7.56 3.66 13.94
CA SER A 102 -7.62 5.00 14.53
C SER A 102 -6.63 5.07 15.70
N LEU A 103 -5.88 6.15 15.79
CA LEU A 103 -4.91 6.42 16.84
C LEU A 103 -5.38 7.54 17.79
N HIS A 104 -6.63 7.98 17.65
CA HIS A 104 -7.22 8.99 18.53
C HIS A 104 -7.61 8.41 19.88
N SER A 105 -7.48 9.19 20.93
CA SER A 105 -7.99 9.02 22.29
C SER A 105 -7.54 7.79 23.08
N LEU A 106 -7.45 6.61 22.49
CA LEU A 106 -7.02 5.38 23.16
C LEU A 106 -5.64 4.96 22.66
N SER A 107 -4.78 4.54 23.59
CA SER A 107 -3.48 3.97 23.25
C SER A 107 -3.63 2.68 22.42
N PRO A 108 -2.68 2.34 21.55
CA PRO A 108 -2.76 1.11 20.76
C PRO A 108 -2.97 -0.16 21.56
N ILE A 109 -2.42 -0.24 22.78
CA ILE A 109 -2.57 -1.43 23.66
C ILE A 109 -4.01 -1.60 24.16
N GLU A 110 -4.73 -0.50 24.40
CA GLU A 110 -6.11 -0.52 24.87
C GLU A 110 -7.07 -0.99 23.76
N ARG A 111 -6.73 -0.71 22.50
CA ARG A 111 -7.51 -1.13 21.33
C ARG A 111 -7.40 -2.62 21.00
N ILE A 112 -6.36 -3.30 21.49
CA ILE A 112 -6.18 -4.73 21.26
C ILE A 112 -7.21 -5.51 22.09
N SER A 113 -8.20 -6.12 21.42
CA SER A 113 -9.22 -6.95 22.07
C SER A 113 -8.69 -8.34 22.44
N GLU A 114 -7.78 -8.90 21.64
CA GLU A 114 -7.28 -10.26 21.83
C GLU A 114 -6.20 -10.37 22.91
N GLN A 115 -6.50 -11.06 24.02
CA GLN A 115 -5.55 -11.33 25.10
C GLN A 115 -4.26 -12.01 24.61
N LYS A 116 -4.35 -12.85 23.59
CA LYS A 116 -3.20 -13.53 22.98
C LYS A 116 -2.18 -12.53 22.43
N ILE A 117 -2.64 -11.48 21.74
CA ILE A 117 -1.76 -10.44 21.19
C ILE A 117 -1.12 -9.63 22.31
N ARG A 118 -1.89 -9.24 23.32
CA ARG A 118 -1.34 -8.56 24.51
C ARG A 118 -0.25 -9.40 25.20
N LYS A 119 -0.46 -10.73 25.31
CA LYS A 119 0.55 -11.66 25.86
C LYS A 119 1.80 -11.72 24.95
N HIS A 120 1.63 -11.74 23.64
CA HIS A 120 2.76 -11.73 22.68
C HIS A 120 3.62 -10.48 22.87
N ILE A 121 3.01 -9.31 22.93
CA ILE A 121 3.71 -8.03 23.15
C ILE A 121 4.43 -8.04 24.50
N LYS A 122 3.72 -8.41 25.58
CA LYS A 122 4.30 -8.48 26.94
C LYS A 122 5.51 -9.43 27.00
N ASN A 123 5.41 -10.61 26.40
CA ASN A 123 6.49 -11.59 26.37
C ASN A 123 7.68 -11.11 25.53
N ALA A 124 7.42 -10.50 24.37
CA ALA A 124 8.47 -9.96 23.52
C ALA A 124 9.23 -8.83 24.23
N ASN A 125 8.52 -7.91 24.89
CA ASN A 125 9.14 -6.83 25.67
C ASN A 125 9.98 -7.38 26.85
N LYS A 126 9.49 -8.40 27.57
CA LYS A 126 10.27 -9.09 28.60
C LYS A 126 11.55 -9.72 28.07
N ASN A 127 11.56 -10.15 26.83
CA ASN A 127 12.72 -10.72 26.15
C ASN A 127 13.60 -9.66 25.47
N ASN A 128 13.41 -8.37 25.79
CA ASN A 128 14.16 -7.26 25.22
C ASN A 128 14.07 -7.18 23.68
N VAL A 129 12.89 -7.45 23.12
CA VAL A 129 12.61 -7.10 21.73
C VAL A 129 12.38 -5.59 21.66
N THR A 130 13.16 -4.90 20.87
CA THR A 130 13.16 -3.44 20.77
C THR A 130 12.83 -2.96 19.36
N MET A 131 12.54 -1.69 19.23
CA MET A 131 12.35 -0.99 17.97
C MET A 131 13.50 -0.01 17.75
N SER A 132 13.92 0.13 16.49
CA SER A 132 14.88 1.17 16.07
C SER A 132 14.53 1.67 14.68
N SER A 133 14.85 2.91 14.38
CA SER A 133 14.81 3.44 13.01
C SER A 133 16.09 3.04 12.27
N VAL A 134 15.97 2.87 10.95
CA VAL A 134 17.13 2.71 10.06
C VAL A 134 17.78 4.08 9.87
N THR A 135 19.07 4.17 10.11
CA THR A 135 19.82 5.44 10.06
C THR A 135 20.95 5.45 9.03
N ASN A 136 21.42 4.28 8.60
CA ASN A 136 22.59 4.14 7.75
C ASN A 136 22.41 3.06 6.67
N GLU A 137 23.34 3.01 5.71
CA GLU A 137 23.30 2.08 4.57
C GLU A 137 23.47 0.61 4.98
N GLU A 138 24.19 0.30 6.07
CA GLU A 138 24.34 -1.09 6.55
C GLU A 138 23.01 -1.62 7.10
N GLU A 139 22.33 -0.83 7.90
CA GLU A 139 20.99 -1.16 8.42
C GLU A 139 19.98 -1.25 7.27
N LEU A 140 20.06 -0.37 6.28
CA LEU A 140 19.24 -0.42 5.07
C LEU A 140 19.47 -1.71 4.29
N ALA A 141 20.70 -2.16 4.14
CA ALA A 141 21.03 -3.41 3.47
C ALA A 141 20.44 -4.63 4.20
N GLN A 142 20.51 -4.65 5.54
CA GLN A 142 19.90 -5.69 6.37
C GLN A 142 18.37 -5.66 6.29
N PHE A 143 17.76 -4.48 6.39
CA PHE A 143 16.34 -4.25 6.19
C PHE A 143 15.87 -4.80 4.84
N TYR A 144 16.58 -4.43 3.76
CA TYR A 144 16.28 -4.87 2.41
C TYR A 144 16.40 -6.39 2.24
N LYS A 145 17.44 -7.00 2.82
CA LYS A 145 17.64 -8.46 2.79
C LYS A 145 16.43 -9.21 3.37
N ILE A 146 15.91 -8.75 4.51
CA ILE A 146 14.73 -9.35 5.15
C ILE A 146 13.49 -9.14 4.28
N THR A 147 13.26 -7.92 3.84
CA THR A 147 12.12 -7.57 3.00
C THR A 147 12.13 -8.35 1.69
N LYS A 148 13.26 -8.40 0.98
CA LYS A 148 13.42 -9.17 -0.26
C LYS A 148 13.15 -10.66 -0.05
N THR A 149 13.67 -11.24 1.03
CA THR A 149 13.44 -12.67 1.36
C THR A 149 11.97 -12.95 1.65
N PHE A 150 11.31 -12.08 2.40
CA PHE A 150 9.90 -12.22 2.76
C PHE A 150 8.95 -12.12 1.56
N TYR A 151 9.28 -11.26 0.59
CA TYR A 151 8.46 -11.07 -0.63
C TYR A 151 8.87 -11.95 -1.81
N LYS A 152 9.98 -12.70 -1.73
CA LYS A 152 10.53 -13.50 -2.85
C LYS A 152 9.51 -14.42 -3.52
N LEU A 153 8.63 -15.05 -2.75
CA LEU A 153 7.61 -15.99 -3.26
C LEU A 153 6.19 -15.40 -3.28
N LYS A 154 6.04 -14.11 -3.01
CA LYS A 154 4.72 -13.48 -2.99
C LYS A 154 4.40 -12.86 -4.35
N LEU A 155 3.76 -13.63 -5.22
CA LEU A 155 3.39 -13.22 -6.58
C LEU A 155 2.56 -11.92 -6.63
N ARG A 156 1.74 -11.67 -5.60
CA ARG A 156 0.83 -10.51 -5.56
C ARG A 156 1.49 -9.22 -5.12
N ARG A 157 2.63 -9.29 -4.45
CA ARG A 157 3.31 -8.11 -3.92
C ARG A 157 4.80 -8.18 -4.19
N PHE A 158 5.23 -7.33 -5.08
CA PHE A 158 6.63 -7.22 -5.48
C PHE A 158 7.44 -6.45 -4.42
N CYS A 159 8.65 -6.92 -4.13
CA CYS A 159 9.63 -6.15 -3.38
C CYS A 159 10.32 -5.17 -4.33
N PRO A 160 10.22 -3.85 -4.12
CA PRO A 160 10.91 -2.88 -4.95
C PRO A 160 12.43 -2.99 -4.78
N PRO A 161 13.22 -2.37 -5.68
CA PRO A 161 14.67 -2.35 -5.54
C PRO A 161 15.11 -1.56 -4.29
N ILE A 162 16.35 -1.77 -3.85
CA ILE A 162 16.89 -1.09 -2.66
C ILE A 162 16.88 0.44 -2.81
N SER A 163 17.02 0.94 -4.04
CA SER A 163 16.96 2.39 -4.32
C SER A 163 15.63 3.02 -3.91
N PHE A 164 14.51 2.28 -3.98
CA PHE A 164 13.22 2.74 -3.47
C PHE A 164 13.26 2.95 -1.95
N PHE A 165 13.80 2.00 -1.20
CA PHE A 165 13.91 2.13 0.27
C PHE A 165 14.94 3.19 0.68
N ARG A 166 16.00 3.38 -0.14
CA ARG A 166 16.95 4.49 0.05
C ARG A 166 16.26 5.84 -0.17
N GLY A 167 15.37 5.95 -1.16
CA GLY A 167 14.53 7.13 -1.34
C GLY A 167 13.70 7.45 -0.11
N LEU A 168 13.06 6.42 0.50
CA LEU A 168 12.32 6.58 1.76
C LEU A 168 13.24 6.97 2.93
N LEU A 169 14.44 6.39 3.02
CA LEU A 169 15.40 6.72 4.08
C LEU A 169 15.86 8.19 4.02
N ASN A 170 15.96 8.73 2.81
CA ASN A 170 16.37 10.12 2.57
C ASN A 170 15.22 11.12 2.79
N ASP A 171 13.96 10.69 2.61
CA ASP A 171 12.76 11.50 2.83
C ASP A 171 12.29 11.38 4.29
N LYS A 172 13.09 11.94 5.20
CA LYS A 172 12.83 11.85 6.65
C LYS A 172 11.57 12.59 7.11
N GLU A 173 11.07 13.50 6.31
CA GLU A 173 9.87 14.27 6.61
C GLU A 173 8.60 13.42 6.36
N ASN A 174 8.59 12.66 5.26
CA ASN A 174 7.39 11.94 4.82
C ASN A 174 7.49 10.42 4.96
N SER A 175 8.59 9.89 5.47
CA SER A 175 8.73 8.44 5.65
C SER A 175 9.71 8.01 6.73
N ILE A 176 9.52 6.77 7.21
CA ILE A 176 10.44 6.13 8.13
C ILE A 176 10.56 4.63 7.83
N LEU A 177 11.75 4.11 8.02
CA LEU A 177 12.04 2.68 8.01
C LEU A 177 12.29 2.22 9.45
N LEU A 178 11.41 1.37 9.99
CA LEU A 178 11.53 0.82 11.33
C LEU A 178 12.03 -0.63 11.28
N THR A 179 12.82 -0.99 12.26
CA THR A 179 13.28 -2.36 12.50
C THR A 179 12.84 -2.85 13.86
N THR A 180 12.49 -4.13 13.93
CA THR A 180 12.26 -4.85 15.17
C THR A 180 13.51 -5.68 15.46
N ILE A 181 14.11 -5.50 16.62
CA ILE A 181 15.42 -6.04 16.98
C ILE A 181 15.31 -6.99 18.16
N TYR A 182 16.00 -8.11 18.08
CA TYR A 182 16.22 -9.04 19.19
C TYR A 182 17.67 -9.50 19.22
N LYS A 183 18.34 -9.36 20.38
CA LYS A 183 19.78 -9.69 20.56
C LYS A 183 20.65 -9.14 19.42
N ASN A 184 20.53 -7.86 19.14
CA ASN A 184 21.24 -7.13 18.08
C ASN A 184 21.01 -7.67 16.65
N LYS A 185 19.93 -8.46 16.44
CA LYS A 185 19.56 -8.96 15.12
C LYS A 185 18.20 -8.41 14.72
N ILE A 186 18.10 -7.90 13.50
CA ILE A 186 16.83 -7.47 12.94
C ILE A 186 15.97 -8.71 12.66
N ILE A 187 14.78 -8.78 13.28
CA ILE A 187 13.79 -9.85 13.13
C ILE A 187 12.52 -9.40 12.39
N GLY A 188 12.30 -8.09 12.28
CA GLY A 188 11.18 -7.50 11.56
C GLY A 188 11.51 -6.14 10.99
N CYS A 189 10.78 -5.72 9.96
CA CYS A 189 10.98 -4.49 9.20
C CYS A 189 9.64 -3.87 8.81
N SER A 190 9.51 -2.55 8.91
CA SER A 190 8.35 -1.77 8.45
C SER A 190 8.81 -0.54 7.68
N ALA A 191 8.19 -0.29 6.52
CA ALA A 191 8.33 0.97 5.80
C ALA A 191 7.01 1.73 5.88
N ILE A 192 7.04 2.90 6.47
CA ILE A 192 5.88 3.75 6.74
C ILE A 192 6.06 5.05 5.99
N VAL A 193 4.98 5.53 5.38
CA VAL A 193 4.92 6.84 4.71
C VAL A 193 3.85 7.68 5.38
N PHE A 194 4.10 8.96 5.48
CA PHE A 194 3.21 9.92 6.12
C PHE A 194 2.59 10.85 5.10
N SER A 195 1.31 11.13 5.26
CA SER A 195 0.62 12.12 4.44
C SER A 195 -0.61 12.64 5.18
N LYS A 196 -0.82 13.95 5.14
CA LYS A 196 -2.02 14.62 5.71
C LYS A 196 -2.35 14.17 7.14
N GLY A 197 -1.32 14.06 8.00
CA GLY A 197 -1.50 13.66 9.41
C GLY A 197 -1.82 12.18 9.63
N ASN A 198 -1.66 11.34 8.61
CA ASN A 198 -1.88 9.90 8.68
C ASN A 198 -0.62 9.12 8.33
N ALA A 199 -0.50 7.91 8.89
CA ALA A 199 0.56 6.96 8.61
C ALA A 199 0.05 5.83 7.70
N PHE A 200 0.86 5.40 6.74
CA PHE A 200 0.54 4.35 5.77
C PHE A 200 1.62 3.27 5.81
N LEU A 201 1.27 2.06 6.23
CA LEU A 201 2.19 0.93 6.21
C LEU A 201 2.32 0.38 4.79
N TRP A 202 3.40 0.76 4.11
CA TRP A 202 3.66 0.30 2.74
C TRP A 202 4.26 -1.10 2.67
N TYR A 203 5.28 -1.38 3.48
CA TYR A 203 5.92 -2.70 3.52
C TYR A 203 6.11 -3.15 4.95
N SER A 204 5.83 -4.42 5.19
CA SER A 204 6.09 -5.08 6.46
C SER A 204 6.62 -6.47 6.20
N ALA A 205 7.73 -6.81 6.82
CA ALA A 205 8.39 -8.10 6.66
C ALA A 205 8.93 -8.60 8.01
N SER A 206 8.97 -9.90 8.19
CA SER A 206 9.55 -10.51 9.38
C SER A 206 10.23 -11.84 9.08
N ARG A 207 11.16 -12.22 9.94
CA ARG A 207 11.84 -13.52 9.84
C ARG A 207 10.95 -14.62 10.37
N SER A 208 10.70 -15.67 9.58
CA SER A 208 9.91 -16.82 9.98
C SER A 208 10.56 -17.67 11.07
N LYS A 209 11.90 -17.69 11.14
CA LYS A 209 12.66 -18.50 12.10
C LYS A 209 12.66 -17.98 13.55
N SER A 210 12.06 -16.81 13.82
CA SER A 210 12.05 -16.19 15.16
C SER A 210 10.68 -16.28 15.84
N PHE A 211 9.94 -17.36 15.66
CA PHE A 211 8.56 -17.52 16.16
C PHE A 211 8.37 -17.27 17.64
N ALA A 212 9.34 -17.67 18.48
CA ALA A 212 9.27 -17.49 19.92
C ALA A 212 9.15 -16.02 20.38
N HIS A 213 9.57 -15.07 19.53
CA HIS A 213 9.54 -13.63 19.81
C HIS A 213 8.44 -12.90 19.07
N HIS A 214 7.53 -13.63 18.42
CA HIS A 214 6.37 -13.08 17.70
C HIS A 214 6.71 -11.92 16.76
N PRO A 215 7.70 -12.06 15.85
CA PRO A 215 8.22 -10.95 15.06
C PRO A 215 7.15 -10.25 14.21
N ASN A 216 6.17 -10.98 13.66
CA ASN A 216 5.05 -10.38 12.94
C ASN A 216 4.22 -9.43 13.83
N SER A 217 3.85 -9.91 15.03
CA SER A 217 3.07 -9.11 15.97
C SER A 217 3.86 -7.90 16.45
N MET A 218 5.15 -8.07 16.75
CA MET A 218 6.00 -6.97 17.20
C MET A 218 6.27 -5.95 16.10
N THR A 219 6.42 -6.37 14.85
CA THR A 219 6.59 -5.44 13.73
C THR A 219 5.36 -4.56 13.53
N ILE A 220 4.14 -5.14 13.62
CA ILE A 220 2.89 -4.37 13.55
C ILE A 220 2.74 -3.49 14.80
N TRP A 221 3.02 -4.04 15.98
CA TRP A 221 2.97 -3.30 17.23
C TRP A 221 3.87 -2.06 17.21
N ASN A 222 5.13 -2.23 16.82
CA ASN A 222 6.11 -1.13 16.72
C ASN A 222 5.64 -0.05 15.74
N THR A 223 5.02 -0.45 14.62
CA THR A 223 4.46 0.50 13.66
C THR A 223 3.31 1.32 14.26
N LEU A 224 2.39 0.66 14.99
CA LEU A 224 1.28 1.31 15.68
C LEU A 224 1.78 2.24 16.79
N GLN A 225 2.71 1.76 17.62
CA GLN A 225 3.30 2.50 18.71
C GLN A 225 3.99 3.77 18.21
N TYR A 226 4.86 3.64 17.19
CA TYR A 226 5.54 4.76 16.57
C TYR A 226 4.55 5.79 16.03
N SER A 227 3.54 5.35 15.29
CA SER A 227 2.55 6.25 14.70
C SER A 227 1.72 6.98 15.77
N PHE A 228 1.40 6.31 16.86
CA PHE A 228 0.70 6.92 18.01
C PHE A 228 1.57 7.94 18.74
N GLU A 229 2.82 7.62 19.06
CA GLU A 229 3.76 8.51 19.75
C GLU A 229 4.08 9.78 18.96
N HIS A 230 3.97 9.72 17.61
CA HIS A 230 4.18 10.87 16.73
C HIS A 230 2.87 11.59 16.34
N ASN A 231 1.77 11.32 17.07
CA ASN A 231 0.48 12.00 16.92
C ASN A 231 -0.16 11.89 15.53
N TYR A 232 0.09 10.78 14.80
CA TYR A 232 -0.68 10.51 13.58
C TYR A 232 -2.11 10.10 13.93
N SER A 233 -3.07 10.57 13.13
CA SER A 233 -4.49 10.32 13.36
C SER A 233 -4.90 8.86 13.13
N HIS A 234 -4.33 8.24 12.09
CA HIS A 234 -4.64 6.86 11.70
C HIS A 234 -3.39 6.16 11.17
N LEU A 235 -3.39 4.82 11.32
CA LEU A 235 -2.50 3.93 10.57
C LEU A 235 -3.33 3.12 9.57
N TYR A 236 -2.98 3.24 8.29
CA TYR A 236 -3.63 2.55 7.18
C TYR A 236 -2.81 1.34 6.72
N PHE A 237 -3.47 0.19 6.63
CA PHE A 237 -2.95 -1.03 6.01
C PHE A 237 -3.55 -1.16 4.61
N MET A 238 -2.84 -0.65 3.61
CA MET A 238 -3.37 -0.40 2.27
C MET A 238 -3.58 -1.65 1.41
N ASP A 239 -2.86 -2.72 1.64
CA ASP A 239 -2.81 -3.86 0.72
C ASP A 239 -3.14 -5.18 1.43
N VAL A 240 -4.31 -5.22 2.06
CA VAL A 240 -4.78 -6.37 2.83
C VAL A 240 -5.36 -7.46 1.92
N GLY A 241 -5.84 -7.09 0.74
CA GLY A 241 -6.34 -8.01 -0.29
C GLY A 241 -7.86 -8.04 -0.42
N LEU A 242 -8.36 -9.15 -0.97
CA LEU A 242 -9.79 -9.30 -1.22
C LEU A 242 -10.57 -9.51 0.09
N PRO A 243 -11.78 -8.94 0.25
CA PRO A 243 -12.56 -9.02 1.48
C PRO A 243 -12.86 -10.46 1.93
N PHE A 244 -13.16 -11.33 0.97
CA PHE A 244 -13.54 -12.73 1.20
C PHE A 244 -12.35 -13.69 1.28
N HIS A 245 -11.11 -13.24 1.03
CA HIS A 245 -9.94 -14.09 1.14
C HIS A 245 -9.43 -14.16 2.59
N LYS A 246 -9.42 -15.37 3.16
CA LYS A 246 -8.85 -15.62 4.48
C LYS A 246 -7.32 -15.47 4.44
N SER A 247 -6.76 -14.70 5.36
CA SER A 247 -5.33 -14.46 5.44
C SER A 247 -4.90 -14.28 6.89
N LYS A 248 -3.91 -15.06 7.33
CA LYS A 248 -3.33 -14.96 8.68
C LYS A 248 -2.81 -13.54 9.00
N ILE A 249 -2.32 -12.82 7.98
CA ILE A 249 -1.85 -11.44 8.15
C ILE A 249 -3.03 -10.50 8.36
N LYS A 250 -4.12 -10.68 7.62
CA LYS A 250 -5.36 -9.90 7.78
C LYS A 250 -5.93 -10.08 9.19
N ASP A 251 -6.06 -11.33 9.63
CA ASP A 251 -6.58 -11.65 10.96
C ASP A 251 -5.69 -11.05 12.06
N LEU A 252 -4.36 -11.12 11.87
CA LEU A 252 -3.40 -10.51 12.78
C LEU A 252 -3.57 -8.97 12.84
N ILE A 253 -3.72 -8.28 11.70
CA ILE A 253 -3.90 -6.83 11.67
C ILE A 253 -5.23 -6.43 12.35
N LEU A 254 -6.30 -7.16 12.07
CA LEU A 254 -7.61 -6.93 12.70
C LEU A 254 -7.54 -7.11 14.23
N SER A 255 -6.73 -8.06 14.71
CA SER A 255 -6.57 -8.30 16.17
C SER A 255 -5.91 -7.13 16.90
N PHE A 256 -5.28 -6.20 16.20
CA PHE A 256 -4.79 -4.93 16.74
C PHE A 256 -5.86 -3.82 16.79
N GLY A 257 -7.14 -4.13 16.63
CA GLY A 257 -8.25 -3.19 16.73
C GLY A 257 -8.53 -2.39 15.46
N GLY A 258 -7.95 -2.83 14.32
CA GLY A 258 -8.22 -2.20 13.03
C GLY A 258 -9.64 -2.46 12.54
N GLN A 259 -10.22 -1.47 11.87
CA GLN A 259 -11.55 -1.56 11.24
C GLN A 259 -11.39 -1.86 9.75
N PRO A 260 -12.08 -2.90 9.22
CA PRO A 260 -12.03 -3.20 7.79
C PRO A 260 -12.83 -2.16 7.01
N VAL A 261 -12.20 -1.59 5.98
CA VAL A 261 -12.83 -0.63 5.06
C VAL A 261 -12.84 -1.23 3.68
N SER A 262 -14.01 -1.31 3.08
CA SER A 262 -14.17 -1.78 1.70
C SER A 262 -13.93 -0.64 0.73
N THR A 263 -12.95 -0.80 -0.16
CA THR A 263 -12.64 0.11 -1.26
C THR A 263 -12.86 -0.59 -2.60
N ASN A 264 -12.79 0.15 -3.70
CA ASN A 264 -12.78 -0.42 -5.05
C ASN A 264 -11.44 -0.15 -5.69
N ARG A 265 -10.85 -1.18 -6.28
CA ARG A 265 -9.77 -1.03 -7.25
C ARG A 265 -10.34 -1.28 -8.64
N TRP A 266 -9.99 -0.41 -9.56
CA TRP A 266 -10.49 -0.45 -10.92
C TRP A 266 -9.44 -1.05 -11.84
N PHE A 267 -9.85 -2.03 -12.62
CA PHE A 267 -8.97 -2.74 -13.54
C PHE A 267 -9.49 -2.63 -14.96
N ARG A 268 -8.57 -2.57 -15.91
CA ARG A 268 -8.83 -2.69 -17.33
C ARG A 268 -7.74 -3.52 -17.97
N CYS A 269 -8.12 -4.64 -18.60
CA CYS A 269 -7.23 -5.43 -19.42
C CYS A 269 -7.16 -4.83 -20.83
N SER A 270 -5.97 -4.79 -21.42
CA SER A 270 -5.78 -4.25 -22.79
C SER A 270 -6.28 -5.17 -23.88
N ILE A 271 -6.48 -6.47 -23.59
CA ILE A 271 -7.04 -7.44 -24.52
C ILE A 271 -8.58 -7.39 -24.39
N PRO A 272 -9.33 -6.92 -25.43
CA PRO A 272 -10.76 -6.61 -25.30
C PRO A 272 -11.62 -7.79 -24.86
N TRP A 273 -11.43 -8.98 -25.43
CA TRP A 273 -12.24 -10.14 -25.06
C TRP A 273 -12.01 -10.61 -23.63
N ILE A 274 -10.73 -10.56 -23.15
CA ILE A 274 -10.40 -10.85 -21.75
C ILE A 274 -11.04 -9.80 -20.84
N ASN A 275 -10.96 -8.53 -21.22
CA ASN A 275 -11.57 -7.44 -20.45
C ASN A 275 -13.07 -7.61 -20.30
N ASN A 276 -13.75 -8.02 -21.37
CA ASN A 276 -15.20 -8.26 -21.35
C ASN A 276 -15.57 -9.43 -20.43
N ILE A 277 -14.83 -10.54 -20.47
CA ILE A 277 -15.04 -11.68 -19.57
C ILE A 277 -14.80 -11.26 -18.11
N LEU A 278 -13.70 -10.59 -17.82
CA LEU A 278 -13.40 -10.14 -16.47
C LEU A 278 -14.44 -9.12 -15.97
N SER A 279 -14.85 -8.18 -16.82
CA SER A 279 -15.90 -7.21 -16.51
C SER A 279 -17.25 -7.89 -16.24
N TRP A 280 -17.55 -9.01 -16.90
CA TRP A 280 -18.76 -9.79 -16.66
C TRP A 280 -18.70 -10.55 -15.33
N ILE A 281 -17.55 -11.19 -15.02
CA ILE A 281 -17.34 -11.92 -13.75
C ILE A 281 -17.45 -10.98 -12.54
N TRP A 282 -16.94 -9.75 -12.67
CA TRP A 282 -16.92 -8.74 -11.61
C TRP A 282 -18.05 -7.68 -11.77
N ARG A 283 -19.11 -8.01 -12.48
CA ARG A 283 -20.34 -7.20 -12.47
C ARG A 283 -20.96 -7.27 -11.07
N GLU A 284 -21.10 -6.10 -10.48
CA GLU A 284 -21.97 -5.90 -9.31
C GLU A 284 -23.37 -5.57 -9.74
#